data_b6a9ca88b71f274006915a3923fb9c19
#
_entry.id   b6a9ca88b71f274006915a3923fb9c19
#
_cell.length_a   1.000
_cell.length_b   1.000
_cell.length_c   1.000
_cell.angle_alpha   90.00
_cell.angle_beta   90.00
_cell.angle_gamma   90.00
#
_symmetry.space_group_name_H-M   'P 1'
#
loop_
_entity.id
_entity.type
_entity.pdbx_description
1 polymer ?
#
loop_
_entity_poly.entity_id
_entity_poly.type
_entity_poly.pdbx_seq_one_letter_code
_entity_poly.pdbx_strand_id
1 'polypeptide(L)'
;MHKTLATIRADGSPRISGLEAKFIDDELWFGSMPGSRKSADLARDPRFALHSGSIDPPDWEGDAKVAGVVEDIEDPVRKREIFNAMGADPEQIGLDSHLYRADVREVVVTRLTEAKDELAIDFWSEAGGLRSLTRK
;
A
#
# COMPACT_ATOMS: atom_id res chain seq x y z
N MET A 1 7.83 9.04 -2.71
CA MET A 1 8.64 8.06 -1.97
C MET A 1 8.16 6.64 -2.29
N HIS A 2 9.07 5.77 -2.64
CA HIS A 2 8.75 4.37 -2.92
C HIS A 2 8.31 3.62 -1.67
N LYS A 3 7.34 2.76 -1.86
CA LYS A 3 6.82 1.84 -0.84
C LYS A 3 7.04 0.41 -1.32
N THR A 4 6.94 -0.54 -0.43
CA THR A 4 7.08 -1.96 -0.74
C THR A 4 5.72 -2.64 -0.69
N LEU A 5 5.32 -3.21 -1.82
CA LEU A 5 4.08 -3.95 -1.99
C LEU A 5 4.35 -5.44 -1.93
N ALA A 6 3.56 -6.16 -1.16
CA ALA A 6 3.53 -7.63 -1.16
C ALA A 6 2.28 -8.13 -1.88
N THR A 7 2.47 -9.10 -2.76
CA THR A 7 1.41 -9.83 -3.47
C THR A 7 1.67 -11.32 -3.37
N ILE A 8 0.74 -12.14 -3.85
CA ILE A 8 0.79 -13.59 -3.75
C ILE A 8 0.94 -14.20 -5.14
N ARG A 9 2.02 -14.96 -5.33
CA ARG A 9 2.28 -15.67 -6.59
C ARG A 9 1.31 -16.83 -6.78
N ALA A 10 1.28 -17.37 -8.00
CA ALA A 10 0.42 -18.50 -8.36
C ALA A 10 0.62 -19.74 -7.46
N ASP A 11 1.84 -19.95 -6.98
CA ASP A 11 2.17 -21.08 -6.08
C ASP A 11 1.91 -20.78 -4.59
N GLY A 12 1.37 -19.59 -4.28
CA GLY A 12 1.09 -19.16 -2.91
C GLY A 12 2.28 -18.49 -2.22
N SER A 13 3.46 -18.43 -2.86
CA SER A 13 4.61 -17.76 -2.28
C SER A 13 4.48 -16.23 -2.38
N PRO A 14 5.10 -15.48 -1.44
CA PRO A 14 5.02 -14.02 -1.47
C PRO A 14 5.95 -13.42 -2.52
N ARG A 15 5.52 -12.28 -3.06
CA ARG A 15 6.33 -11.40 -3.93
C ARG A 15 6.36 -10.02 -3.31
N ILE A 16 7.50 -9.36 -3.37
CA ILE A 16 7.61 -7.94 -3.04
C ILE A 16 8.00 -7.13 -4.28
N SER A 17 7.47 -5.92 -4.37
CA SER A 17 7.75 -4.98 -5.45
C SER A 17 7.79 -3.55 -4.90
N GLY A 18 8.65 -2.71 -5.48
CA GLY A 18 8.65 -1.29 -5.19
C GLY A 18 7.61 -0.56 -6.03
N LEU A 19 6.90 0.40 -5.43
CA LEU A 19 5.97 1.25 -6.15
C LEU A 19 5.70 2.55 -5.39
N GLU A 20 5.03 3.49 -6.07
CA GLU A 20 4.50 4.68 -5.42
C GLU A 20 3.01 4.49 -5.12
N ALA A 21 2.60 4.87 -3.93
CA ALA A 21 1.20 4.90 -3.53
C ALA A 21 0.87 6.27 -2.98
N LYS A 22 -0.33 6.75 -3.24
CA LYS A 22 -0.79 8.07 -2.82
C LYS A 22 -2.20 8.02 -2.25
N PHE A 23 -2.46 8.89 -1.28
CA PHE A 23 -3.80 9.16 -0.80
C PHE A 23 -4.45 10.25 -1.64
N ILE A 24 -5.63 9.97 -2.17
CA ILE A 24 -6.48 10.92 -2.88
C ILE A 24 -7.88 10.82 -2.24
N ASP A 25 -8.39 11.92 -1.70
CA ASP A 25 -9.72 11.98 -1.07
C ASP A 25 -9.92 10.86 -0.02
N ASP A 26 -8.93 10.70 0.87
CA ASP A 26 -8.91 9.71 1.96
C ASP A 26 -8.87 8.24 1.50
N GLU A 27 -8.65 7.98 0.22
CA GLU A 27 -8.45 6.64 -0.30
C GLU A 27 -7.00 6.44 -0.76
N LEU A 28 -6.49 5.22 -0.63
CA LEU A 28 -5.15 4.85 -1.02
C LEU A 28 -5.16 4.26 -2.42
N TRP A 29 -4.30 4.80 -3.29
CA TRP A 29 -4.22 4.42 -4.70
C TRP A 29 -2.80 4.06 -5.09
N PHE A 30 -2.66 3.08 -5.97
CA PHE A 30 -1.40 2.79 -6.64
C PHE A 30 -1.65 2.21 -8.03
N GLY A 31 -0.65 2.39 -8.89
CA GLY A 31 -0.71 1.91 -10.27
C GLY A 31 0.35 0.86 -10.55
N SER A 32 0.23 0.22 -11.70
CA SER A 32 1.17 -0.78 -12.16
C SER A 32 1.26 -0.75 -13.67
N MET A 33 2.45 -1.04 -14.20
CA MET A 33 2.66 -1.13 -15.65
C MET A 33 1.90 -2.33 -16.24
N PRO A 34 1.45 -2.23 -17.52
CA PRO A 34 0.80 -3.34 -18.18
C PRO A 34 1.70 -4.57 -18.21
N GLY A 35 1.12 -5.74 -17.98
CA GLY A 35 1.86 -7.00 -18.04
C GLY A 35 2.82 -7.24 -16.88
N SER A 36 2.80 -6.43 -15.83
CA SER A 36 3.66 -6.66 -14.66
C SER A 36 3.25 -7.92 -13.92
N ARG A 37 4.23 -8.54 -13.24
CA ARG A 37 3.97 -9.75 -12.45
C ARG A 37 3.07 -9.49 -11.25
N LYS A 38 3.23 -8.33 -10.60
CA LYS A 38 2.35 -7.93 -9.49
C LYS A 38 0.90 -7.76 -9.94
N SER A 39 0.66 -7.27 -11.14
CA SER A 39 -0.69 -7.16 -11.69
C SER A 39 -1.29 -8.53 -11.99
N ALA A 40 -0.51 -9.46 -12.49
CA ALA A 40 -0.95 -10.85 -12.68
C ALA A 40 -1.29 -11.51 -11.34
N ASP A 41 -0.47 -11.26 -10.32
CA ASP A 41 -0.75 -11.74 -8.95
C ASP A 41 -2.08 -11.19 -8.43
N LEU A 42 -2.29 -9.88 -8.54
CA LEU A 42 -3.49 -9.22 -8.03
C LEU A 42 -4.77 -9.59 -8.80
N ALA A 43 -4.65 -9.92 -10.09
CA ALA A 43 -5.78 -10.44 -10.87
C ALA A 43 -6.22 -11.82 -10.39
N ARG A 44 -5.28 -12.63 -9.90
CA ARG A 44 -5.54 -13.98 -9.38
C ARG A 44 -5.96 -13.96 -7.92
N ASP A 45 -5.31 -13.13 -7.12
CA ASP A 45 -5.55 -13.00 -5.69
C ASP A 45 -5.42 -11.51 -5.32
N PRO A 46 -6.54 -10.83 -5.00
CA PRO A 46 -6.52 -9.38 -4.79
C PRO A 46 -5.92 -8.95 -3.46
N ARG A 47 -5.50 -9.88 -2.61
CA ARG A 47 -4.89 -9.55 -1.32
C ARG A 47 -3.55 -8.88 -1.50
N PHE A 48 -3.30 -7.86 -0.71
CA PHE A 48 -2.04 -7.12 -0.71
C PHE A 48 -1.63 -6.73 0.70
N ALA A 49 -0.36 -6.44 0.87
CA ALA A 49 0.18 -5.72 2.01
C ALA A 49 1.17 -4.65 1.50
N LEU A 50 1.21 -3.52 2.17
CA LEU A 50 2.04 -2.39 1.77
C LEU A 50 2.79 -1.85 2.99
N HIS A 51 4.10 -1.66 2.84
CA HIS A 51 4.95 -1.06 3.86
C HIS A 51 5.36 0.36 3.43
N SER A 52 5.30 1.31 4.37
CA SER A 52 5.60 2.72 4.09
C SER A 52 7.05 3.00 3.70
N GLY A 53 7.93 2.05 3.92
CA GLY A 53 9.36 2.30 3.94
C GLY A 53 9.79 2.83 5.30
N SER A 54 11.07 2.73 5.59
CA SER A 54 11.67 3.27 6.81
C SER A 54 13.12 3.63 6.57
N ILE A 55 13.68 4.37 7.51
CA ILE A 55 15.10 4.71 7.54
C ILE A 55 15.76 3.98 8.70
N ASP A 56 17.08 3.77 8.60
CA ASP A 56 17.82 3.04 9.63
C ASP A 56 17.98 3.86 10.91
N PRO A 57 18.09 3.19 12.08
CA PRO A 57 18.50 3.86 13.30
C PRO A 57 19.87 4.58 13.13
N PRO A 58 20.13 5.72 13.78
CA PRO A 58 19.32 6.30 14.86
C PRO A 58 18.16 7.19 14.40
N ASP A 59 18.00 7.40 13.10
CA ASP A 59 17.01 8.35 12.54
C ASP A 59 15.61 7.73 12.39
N TRP A 60 15.47 6.43 12.67
CA TRP A 60 14.18 5.75 12.60
C TRP A 60 13.21 6.28 13.67
N GLU A 61 12.06 6.78 13.22
CA GLU A 61 11.01 7.28 14.11
C GLU A 61 9.75 6.40 14.07
N GLY A 62 9.64 5.54 13.08
CA GLY A 62 8.52 4.64 12.94
C GLY A 62 8.24 4.28 11.49
N ASP A 63 7.31 3.37 11.32
CA ASP A 63 6.79 2.96 10.02
C ASP A 63 5.31 2.56 10.12
N ALA A 64 4.69 2.36 8.97
CA ALA A 64 3.31 1.93 8.87
C ALA A 64 3.19 0.78 7.87
N LYS A 65 2.27 -0.12 8.16
CA LYS A 65 1.88 -1.22 7.27
C LYS A 65 0.37 -1.20 7.10
N VAL A 66 -0.08 -1.44 5.88
CA VAL A 66 -1.50 -1.63 5.59
C VAL A 66 -1.68 -2.94 4.84
N ALA A 67 -2.83 -3.57 5.00
CA ALA A 67 -3.19 -4.78 4.27
C ALA A 67 -4.69 -4.78 3.99
N GLY A 68 -5.08 -5.48 2.95
CA GLY A 68 -6.47 -5.60 2.53
C GLY A 68 -6.59 -6.25 1.17
N VAL A 69 -7.55 -5.80 0.40
CA VAL A 69 -7.76 -6.26 -0.98
C VAL A 69 -7.78 -5.06 -1.92
N VAL A 70 -7.36 -5.26 -3.16
CA VAL A 70 -7.43 -4.23 -4.18
C VAL A 70 -8.72 -4.33 -4.98
N GLU A 71 -9.19 -3.18 -5.45
CA GLU A 71 -10.20 -3.05 -6.51
C GLU A 71 -9.49 -2.58 -7.77
N ASP A 72 -9.55 -3.36 -8.84
CA ASP A 72 -9.01 -2.98 -10.14
C ASP A 72 -9.99 -2.03 -10.82
N ILE A 73 -9.54 -0.81 -11.11
CA ILE A 73 -10.36 0.22 -11.74
C ILE A 73 -10.24 0.07 -13.25
N GLU A 74 -11.32 -0.35 -13.89
CA GLU A 74 -11.36 -0.59 -15.33
C GLU A 74 -11.93 0.61 -16.13
N ASP A 75 -12.77 1.45 -15.52
CA ASP A 75 -13.36 2.61 -16.17
C ASP A 75 -12.28 3.61 -16.62
N PRO A 76 -12.14 3.87 -17.95
CA PRO A 76 -11.10 4.75 -18.46
C PRO A 76 -11.20 6.20 -17.97
N VAL A 77 -12.40 6.71 -17.75
CA VAL A 77 -12.62 8.09 -17.27
C VAL A 77 -12.14 8.21 -15.84
N ARG A 78 -12.53 7.28 -14.98
CA ARG A 78 -12.12 7.24 -13.57
C ARG A 78 -10.61 7.03 -13.46
N LYS A 79 -10.03 6.14 -14.25
CA LYS A 79 -8.57 5.92 -14.30
C LYS A 79 -7.84 7.23 -14.60
N ARG A 80 -8.26 7.94 -15.61
CA ARG A 80 -7.63 9.20 -16.02
C ARG A 80 -7.71 10.26 -14.92
N GLU A 81 -8.88 10.40 -14.30
CA GLU A 81 -9.08 11.35 -13.20
C GLU A 81 -8.16 11.06 -12.02
N ILE A 82 -8.06 9.82 -11.62
CA ILE A 82 -7.21 9.42 -10.49
C ILE A 82 -5.73 9.53 -10.83
N PHE A 83 -5.30 9.09 -12.01
CA PHE A 83 -3.91 9.26 -12.44
C PHE A 83 -3.51 10.73 -12.50
N ASN A 84 -4.38 11.61 -12.99
CA ASN A 84 -4.14 13.06 -12.96
C ASN A 84 -3.98 13.56 -11.52
N ALA A 85 -4.86 13.16 -10.61
CA ALA A 85 -4.79 13.55 -9.20
C ALA A 85 -3.54 13.02 -8.50
N MET A 86 -3.02 11.87 -8.93
CA MET A 86 -1.75 11.31 -8.44
C MET A 86 -0.52 12.04 -8.98
N GLY A 87 -0.69 12.97 -9.93
CA GLY A 87 0.41 13.69 -10.57
C GLY A 87 1.09 12.90 -11.68
N ALA A 88 0.48 11.83 -12.15
CA ALA A 88 0.97 11.04 -13.27
C ALA A 88 0.56 11.68 -14.59
N ASP A 89 1.47 11.65 -15.59
CA ASP A 89 1.14 12.12 -16.93
C ASP A 89 0.35 11.03 -17.67
N PRO A 90 -0.93 11.26 -18.02
CA PRO A 90 -1.74 10.26 -18.72
C PRO A 90 -1.18 9.86 -20.09
N GLU A 91 -0.41 10.75 -20.75
CA GLU A 91 0.22 10.44 -22.01
C GLU A 91 1.41 9.48 -21.86
N GLN A 92 2.11 9.56 -20.74
CA GLN A 92 3.26 8.69 -20.44
C GLN A 92 2.84 7.35 -19.85
N ILE A 93 1.76 7.33 -19.04
CA ILE A 93 1.34 6.12 -18.36
C ILE A 93 0.53 5.19 -19.26
N GLY A 94 -0.21 5.73 -20.22
CA GLY A 94 -1.09 4.94 -21.07
C GLY A 94 -2.34 4.44 -20.34
N LEU A 95 -3.45 4.30 -21.06
CA LEU A 95 -4.72 3.83 -20.51
C LEU A 95 -4.75 2.31 -20.23
N ASP A 96 -3.75 1.58 -20.68
CA ASP A 96 -3.57 0.15 -20.43
C ASP A 96 -2.81 -0.14 -19.12
N SER A 97 -2.29 0.89 -18.46
CA SER A 97 -1.75 0.75 -17.11
C SER A 97 -2.86 0.38 -16.12
N HIS A 98 -2.49 -0.42 -15.13
CA HIS A 98 -3.42 -0.79 -14.06
C HIS A 98 -3.51 0.30 -13.00
N LEU A 99 -4.71 0.51 -12.48
CA LEU A 99 -4.96 1.38 -11.34
C LEU A 99 -5.74 0.60 -10.29
N TYR A 100 -5.26 0.64 -9.06
CA TYR A 100 -5.87 -0.07 -7.94
C TYR A 100 -6.29 0.91 -6.85
N ARG A 101 -7.53 0.75 -6.37
CA ARG A 101 -7.97 1.31 -5.10
C ARG A 101 -7.71 0.27 -4.01
N ALA A 102 -7.00 0.67 -2.98
CA ALA A 102 -6.72 -0.20 -1.86
C ALA A 102 -7.91 -0.18 -0.88
N ASP A 103 -8.61 -1.29 -0.76
CA ASP A 103 -9.60 -1.50 0.30
C ASP A 103 -8.85 -1.97 1.55
N VAL A 104 -8.47 -1.02 2.39
CA VAL A 104 -7.63 -1.24 3.57
C VAL A 104 -8.45 -1.85 4.69
N ARG A 105 -8.02 -3.00 5.19
CA ARG A 105 -8.70 -3.76 6.26
C ARG A 105 -7.89 -3.89 7.52
N GLU A 106 -6.58 -3.65 7.45
CA GLU A 106 -5.66 -3.65 8.58
C GLU A 106 -4.67 -2.50 8.43
N VAL A 107 -4.38 -1.84 9.53
CA VAL A 107 -3.32 -0.81 9.64
C VAL A 107 -2.52 -1.08 10.89
N VAL A 108 -1.19 -1.08 10.76
CA VAL A 108 -0.27 -1.15 11.91
C VAL A 108 0.68 0.03 11.81
N VAL A 109 0.72 0.83 12.86
CA VAL A 109 1.69 1.92 12.99
C VAL A 109 2.61 1.61 14.16
N THR A 110 3.90 1.56 13.88
CA THR A 110 4.94 1.31 14.90
C THR A 110 5.78 2.58 15.00
N ARG A 111 5.97 3.07 16.22
CA ARG A 111 6.75 4.27 16.49
C ARG A 111 7.48 4.13 17.82
N LEU A 112 8.49 4.97 18.02
CA LEU A 112 9.10 5.09 19.33
C LEU A 112 8.20 5.92 20.25
N THR A 113 8.20 5.57 21.55
CA THR A 113 7.59 6.41 22.58
C THR A 113 8.35 7.73 22.71
N GLU A 114 7.77 8.73 23.36
CA GLU A 114 8.44 10.02 23.58
C GLU A 114 9.80 9.85 24.27
N ALA A 115 9.89 8.92 25.21
CA ALA A 115 11.13 8.60 25.93
C ALA A 115 12.14 7.83 25.08
N LYS A 116 11.72 7.34 23.88
CA LYS A 116 12.53 6.55 22.94
C LYS A 116 13.07 5.25 23.53
N ASP A 117 12.42 4.71 24.52
CA ASP A 117 12.83 3.47 25.23
C ASP A 117 11.94 2.27 24.92
N GLU A 118 10.79 2.50 24.31
CA GLU A 118 9.84 1.44 23.97
C GLU A 118 9.24 1.67 22.56
N LEU A 119 8.70 0.61 21.98
CA LEU A 119 7.88 0.69 20.78
C LEU A 119 6.41 0.86 21.16
N ALA A 120 5.78 1.87 20.59
CA ALA A 120 4.33 2.03 20.63
C ALA A 120 3.76 1.47 19.33
N ILE A 121 2.84 0.53 19.44
CA ILE A 121 2.23 -0.15 18.30
C ILE A 121 0.73 0.08 18.34
N ASP A 122 0.21 0.76 17.31
CA ASP A 122 -1.23 0.93 17.09
C ASP A 122 -1.66 -0.03 16.00
N PHE A 123 -2.64 -0.85 16.28
CA PHE A 123 -3.19 -1.83 15.34
C PHE A 123 -4.67 -1.58 15.15
N TRP A 124 -5.09 -1.41 13.91
CA TRP A 124 -6.49 -1.31 13.54
C TRP A 124 -6.85 -2.41 12.56
N SER A 125 -8.02 -3.02 12.76
CA SER A 125 -8.61 -3.93 11.78
C SER A 125 -10.09 -3.61 11.59
N GLU A 126 -10.61 -3.89 10.41
CA GLU A 126 -12.03 -3.73 10.10
C GLU A 126 -12.89 -4.54 11.06
N ALA A 127 -12.46 -5.74 11.42
CA ALA A 127 -13.21 -6.64 12.30
C ALA A 127 -13.04 -6.34 13.78
N GLY A 128 -11.88 -5.83 14.23
CA GLY A 128 -11.52 -5.74 15.65
C GLY A 128 -11.37 -4.31 16.20
N GLY A 129 -11.47 -3.28 15.35
CA GLY A 129 -11.26 -1.88 15.76
C GLY A 129 -9.81 -1.57 16.12
N LEU A 130 -9.61 -0.46 16.83
CA LEU A 130 -8.28 0.02 17.20
C LEU A 130 -7.81 -0.62 18.52
N ARG A 131 -6.55 -1.07 18.52
CA ARG A 131 -5.84 -1.56 19.69
C ARG A 131 -4.47 -0.91 19.76
N SER A 132 -3.97 -0.68 20.97
CA SER A 132 -2.65 -0.08 21.17
C SER A 132 -1.90 -0.87 22.25
N LEU A 133 -0.59 -1.03 22.04
CA LEU A 133 0.29 -1.68 22.98
C LEU A 133 1.69 -1.05 22.93
N THR A 134 2.48 -1.31 23.98
CA THR A 134 3.90 -0.92 24.00
C THR A 134 4.76 -2.16 24.22
N ARG A 135 5.95 -2.16 23.63
CA ARG A 135 6.93 -3.24 23.73
C ARG A 135 8.33 -2.65 23.88
N LYS A 136 9.11 -3.30 24.73
CA LYS A 136 10.55 -3.00 24.84
C LYS A 136 11.38 -3.66 23.76
#